data_ab9640f9b676c96d7ff5415a9f505b68
#
_entry.id   ab9640f9b676c96d7ff5415a9f505b68
#
_cell.length_a   1.000
_cell.length_b   1.000
_cell.length_c   1.000
_cell.angle_alpha   90.00
_cell.angle_beta   90.00
_cell.angle_gamma   90.00
#
_symmetry.space_group_name_H-M   'P 1'
#
loop_
_entity.id
_entity.type
_entity.pdbx_description
1 polymer ?
#
loop_
_entity_poly.entity_id
_entity_poly.type
_entity_poly.pdbx_seq_one_letter_code
_entity_poly.pdbx_strand_id
1 'polypeptide(L)'
;MKIIDTIRRMGIDFPKALLLALLLSLGLAAGCAHNDEQQEIGSVDDAYQKAKDAIERKNYRRGIQILEALQSRYPFSDISRQVQLDLMYSYYKSGQKEQAVEAADTFMRENPIDPHVDYALYIKALANFEDEAGFLERRFHRDISTRPPKDVQQSYSALRTLIERYPASVYAPDAEQRLIFLRNRMAAYENHVADYYLRRGAYIAALNRAKNALEEYNGSPGNAESLKIMAAAYEKLGMDDLAQDTRRVLAKNFPNQG
;
A
#
# COMPACT_ATOMS: atom_id res chain seq x y z
N MET A 1 22.19 27.15 55.47
CA MET A 1 23.53 27.75 55.71
C MET A 1 24.64 27.05 54.93
N LYS A 2 24.59 25.74 54.64
CA LYS A 2 25.65 25.00 53.90
C LYS A 2 25.73 25.27 52.39
N ILE A 3 24.66 25.73 51.73
CA ILE A 3 24.64 25.97 50.27
C ILE A 3 25.35 27.28 49.90
N ILE A 4 25.25 28.30 50.71
CA ILE A 4 25.88 29.63 50.49
C ILE A 4 27.43 29.54 50.58
N ASP A 5 27.93 28.71 51.44
CA ASP A 5 29.42 28.51 51.56
C ASP A 5 30.02 27.73 50.41
N THR A 6 29.23 26.89 49.75
CA THR A 6 29.69 26.13 48.57
C THR A 6 29.76 27.04 47.33
N ILE A 7 28.85 27.97 47.19
CA ILE A 7 28.85 28.93 46.06
C ILE A 7 29.97 29.95 46.16
N ARG A 8 30.34 30.36 47.40
CA ARG A 8 31.43 31.27 47.66
C ARG A 8 32.81 30.67 47.32
N ARG A 9 32.95 29.34 47.46
CA ARG A 9 34.19 28.62 47.06
C ARG A 9 34.47 28.51 45.57
N MET A 10 33.43 28.71 44.75
CA MET A 10 33.54 28.64 43.28
C MET A 10 33.89 30.00 42.63
N GLY A 11 34.19 31.06 43.42
CA GLY A 11 34.61 32.35 42.90
C GLY A 11 33.55 33.13 42.09
N ILE A 12 32.28 32.78 42.28
CA ILE A 12 31.16 33.43 41.58
C ILE A 12 30.60 34.51 42.51
N ASP A 13 30.77 35.78 42.21
CA ASP A 13 30.22 36.89 42.98
C ASP A 13 28.68 36.80 43.02
N PHE A 14 28.11 36.97 44.19
CA PHE A 14 26.66 36.85 44.47
C PHE A 14 25.78 37.60 43.46
N PRO A 15 26.10 38.82 42.99
CA PRO A 15 25.31 39.49 41.96
C PRO A 15 25.36 38.83 40.59
N LYS A 16 26.47 38.15 40.23
CA LYS A 16 26.59 37.42 38.97
C LYS A 16 25.83 36.12 38.97
N ALA A 17 25.79 35.42 40.09
CA ALA A 17 25.00 34.18 40.29
C ALA A 17 23.48 34.46 40.20
N LEU A 18 23.02 35.59 40.76
CA LEU A 18 21.63 36.04 40.70
C LEU A 18 21.22 36.40 39.25
N LEU A 19 22.12 37.06 38.51
CA LEU A 19 21.91 37.43 37.12
C LEU A 19 21.87 36.20 36.20
N LEU A 20 22.71 35.19 36.48
CA LEU A 20 22.71 33.91 35.75
C LEU A 20 21.43 33.09 36.02
N ALA A 21 20.96 33.08 37.27
CA ALA A 21 19.70 32.43 37.65
C ALA A 21 18.49 33.11 37.01
N LEU A 22 18.51 34.46 36.92
CA LEU A 22 17.45 35.22 36.26
C LEU A 22 17.42 35.00 34.74
N LEU A 23 18.59 34.91 34.09
CA LEU A 23 18.70 34.60 32.66
C LEU A 23 18.28 33.15 32.36
N LEU A 24 18.59 32.19 33.24
CA LEU A 24 18.14 30.81 33.10
C LEU A 24 16.61 30.69 33.26
N SER A 25 16.01 31.44 34.18
CA SER A 25 14.55 31.45 34.38
C SER A 25 13.79 32.12 33.23
N LEU A 26 14.36 33.16 32.60
CA LEU A 26 13.79 33.77 31.38
C LEU A 26 13.88 32.82 30.18
N GLY A 27 14.94 32.01 30.06
CA GLY A 27 15.10 31.02 28.99
C GLY A 27 14.08 29.88 29.05
N LEU A 28 13.63 29.52 30.25
CA LEU A 28 12.61 28.47 30.45
C LEU A 28 11.17 28.95 30.18
N ALA A 29 10.90 30.24 30.26
CA ALA A 29 9.60 30.80 29.95
C ALA A 29 9.34 31.03 28.46
N ALA A 30 10.40 31.04 27.62
CA ALA A 30 10.27 31.20 26.18
C ALA A 30 10.04 29.88 25.41
N GLY A 31 10.01 28.73 26.11
CA GLY A 31 9.99 27.40 25.50
C GLY A 31 8.60 26.78 25.25
N CYS A 32 7.50 27.43 25.56
CA CYS A 32 6.15 26.88 25.37
C CYS A 32 5.16 27.89 24.76
N ALA A 33 5.62 28.68 23.78
CA ALA A 33 4.68 29.24 22.82
C ALA A 33 4.56 28.23 21.68
N HIS A 34 3.96 27.06 21.95
CA HIS A 34 3.29 26.30 20.92
C HIS A 34 2.10 27.16 20.51
N ASN A 35 2.29 27.94 19.45
CA ASN A 35 1.18 28.52 18.73
C ASN A 35 0.37 27.33 18.19
N ASP A 36 -0.60 26.85 18.96
CA ASP A 36 -1.84 26.39 18.41
C ASP A 36 -2.41 27.63 17.66
N GLU A 37 -1.94 27.84 16.43
CA GLU A 37 -2.77 28.50 15.45
C GLU A 37 -4.02 27.64 15.31
N GLN A 38 -4.98 27.85 16.20
CA GLN A 38 -6.39 27.68 15.88
C GLN A 38 -6.62 28.64 14.71
N GLN A 39 -6.21 28.18 13.52
CA GLN A 39 -6.62 28.82 12.30
C GLN A 39 -8.14 28.84 12.36
N GLU A 40 -8.71 30.03 12.61
CA GLU A 40 -10.11 30.27 12.32
C GLU A 40 -10.33 29.74 10.92
N ILE A 41 -10.90 28.53 10.87
CA ILE A 41 -11.33 27.94 9.63
C ILE A 41 -12.44 28.89 9.21
N GLY A 42 -12.18 29.74 8.22
CA GLY A 42 -13.18 30.55 7.55
C GLY A 42 -14.37 29.65 7.16
N SER A 43 -15.19 30.00 6.26
CA SER A 43 -16.26 29.10 5.83
C SER A 43 -15.69 27.69 5.51
N VAL A 44 -16.51 26.66 5.62
CA VAL A 44 -16.13 25.27 5.24
C VAL A 44 -15.51 25.25 3.83
N ASP A 45 -16.04 26.07 2.93
CA ASP A 45 -15.56 26.23 1.57
C ASP A 45 -14.15 26.83 1.49
N ASP A 46 -13.85 27.85 2.29
CA ASP A 46 -12.52 28.48 2.32
C ASP A 46 -11.46 27.48 2.82
N ALA A 47 -11.81 26.70 3.83
CA ALA A 47 -10.90 25.67 4.34
C ALA A 47 -10.66 24.56 3.30
N TYR A 48 -11.72 24.15 2.61
CA TYR A 48 -11.61 23.16 1.55
C TYR A 48 -10.77 23.67 0.38
N GLN A 49 -10.94 24.92 -0.06
CA GLN A 49 -10.10 25.51 -1.10
C GLN A 49 -8.62 25.56 -0.70
N LYS A 50 -8.31 25.92 0.56
CA LYS A 50 -6.93 25.86 1.08
C LYS A 50 -6.35 24.45 1.04
N ALA A 51 -7.16 23.43 1.30
CA ALA A 51 -6.73 22.02 1.17
C ALA A 51 -6.42 21.66 -0.28
N LYS A 52 -7.29 22.02 -1.22
CA LYS A 52 -7.09 21.83 -2.65
C LYS A 52 -5.82 22.51 -3.15
N ASP A 53 -5.61 23.77 -2.81
CA ASP A 53 -4.41 24.51 -3.15
C ASP A 53 -3.14 23.80 -2.63
N ALA A 54 -3.19 23.25 -1.42
CA ALA A 54 -2.07 22.50 -0.86
C ALA A 54 -1.81 21.22 -1.66
N ILE A 55 -2.85 20.48 -2.04
CA ILE A 55 -2.75 19.26 -2.84
C ILE A 55 -2.18 19.55 -4.24
N GLU A 56 -2.66 20.58 -4.91
CA GLU A 56 -2.18 21.01 -6.24
C GLU A 56 -0.69 21.38 -6.21
N ARG A 57 -0.24 22.02 -5.13
CA ARG A 57 1.20 22.30 -4.87
C ARG A 57 1.98 21.06 -4.39
N LYS A 58 1.36 19.89 -4.37
CA LYS A 58 1.94 18.61 -3.88
C LYS A 58 2.32 18.65 -2.40
N ASN A 59 1.82 19.59 -1.63
CA ASN A 59 1.96 19.63 -0.17
C ASN A 59 0.85 18.76 0.47
N TYR A 60 0.92 17.45 0.20
CA TYR A 60 -0.08 16.50 0.65
C TYR A 60 -0.24 16.49 2.18
N ARG A 61 0.87 16.66 2.93
CA ARG A 61 0.81 16.72 4.40
C ARG A 61 -0.11 17.85 4.88
N ARG A 62 0.02 19.04 4.30
CA ARG A 62 -0.84 20.17 4.65
C ARG A 62 -2.28 19.96 4.19
N GLY A 63 -2.47 19.41 3.00
CA GLY A 63 -3.79 19.03 2.49
C GLY A 63 -4.50 18.07 3.45
N ILE A 64 -3.83 16.99 3.86
CA ILE A 64 -4.35 16.00 4.81
C ILE A 64 -4.77 16.64 6.11
N GLN A 65 -3.91 17.47 6.74
CA GLN A 65 -4.24 18.13 8.01
C GLN A 65 -5.53 18.96 7.93
N ILE A 66 -5.73 19.69 6.83
CA ILE A 66 -6.93 20.51 6.64
C ILE A 66 -8.16 19.64 6.40
N LEU A 67 -8.03 18.60 5.54
CA LEU A 67 -9.14 17.70 5.21
C LEU A 67 -9.57 16.84 6.41
N GLU A 68 -8.64 16.37 7.23
CA GLU A 68 -8.94 15.66 8.48
C GLU A 68 -9.70 16.56 9.47
N ALA A 69 -9.28 17.82 9.60
CA ALA A 69 -9.97 18.79 10.43
C ALA A 69 -11.39 19.09 9.92
N LEU A 70 -11.56 19.17 8.59
CA LEU A 70 -12.89 19.34 7.95
C LEU A 70 -13.77 18.11 8.20
N GLN A 71 -13.25 16.91 7.97
CA GLN A 71 -13.98 15.66 8.18
C GLN A 71 -14.42 15.50 9.64
N SER A 72 -13.53 15.81 10.59
CA SER A 72 -13.83 15.71 12.02
C SER A 72 -14.87 16.74 12.47
N ARG A 73 -14.80 17.98 11.97
CA ARG A 73 -15.67 19.07 12.41
C ARG A 73 -17.00 19.12 11.67
N TYR A 74 -17.02 18.68 10.40
CA TYR A 74 -18.18 18.79 9.51
C TYR A 74 -18.47 17.47 8.77
N PRO A 75 -18.68 16.35 9.49
CA PRO A 75 -18.81 15.00 8.90
C PRO A 75 -20.02 14.84 7.98
N PHE A 76 -21.05 15.68 8.14
CA PHE A 76 -22.30 15.62 7.39
C PHE A 76 -22.51 16.83 6.46
N SER A 77 -21.44 17.55 6.10
CA SER A 77 -21.53 18.64 5.14
C SER A 77 -21.71 18.13 3.71
N ASP A 78 -22.20 18.99 2.82
CA ASP A 78 -22.39 18.66 1.40
C ASP A 78 -21.08 18.23 0.72
N ILE A 79 -19.95 18.74 1.20
CA ILE A 79 -18.62 18.41 0.68
C ILE A 79 -17.97 17.20 1.36
N SER A 80 -18.61 16.58 2.36
CA SER A 80 -17.99 15.50 3.15
C SER A 80 -17.50 14.33 2.29
N ARG A 81 -18.26 13.94 1.26
CA ARG A 81 -17.86 12.90 0.32
C ARG A 81 -16.63 13.30 -0.50
N GLN A 82 -16.59 14.54 -0.97
CA GLN A 82 -15.44 15.05 -1.72
C GLN A 82 -14.19 15.12 -0.83
N VAL A 83 -14.35 15.53 0.43
CA VAL A 83 -13.27 15.51 1.43
C VAL A 83 -12.71 14.09 1.61
N GLN A 84 -13.58 13.07 1.69
CA GLN A 84 -13.14 11.67 1.78
C GLN A 84 -12.33 11.23 0.54
N LEU A 85 -12.76 11.60 -0.67
CA LEU A 85 -12.06 11.29 -1.92
C LEU A 85 -10.68 11.96 -1.99
N ASP A 86 -10.62 13.25 -1.61
CA ASP A 86 -9.37 14.01 -1.62
C ASP A 86 -8.39 13.55 -0.52
N LEU A 87 -8.90 13.12 0.64
CA LEU A 87 -8.10 12.47 1.70
C LEU A 87 -7.47 11.17 1.20
N MET A 88 -8.28 10.29 0.64
CA MET A 88 -7.83 9.02 0.07
C MET A 88 -6.70 9.23 -0.95
N TYR A 89 -6.87 10.18 -1.87
CA TYR A 89 -5.85 10.57 -2.85
C TYR A 89 -4.59 11.10 -2.17
N SER A 90 -4.76 11.99 -1.19
CA SER A 90 -3.65 12.65 -0.51
C SER A 90 -2.81 11.66 0.32
N TYR A 91 -3.46 10.72 1.00
CA TYR A 91 -2.77 9.62 1.68
C TYR A 91 -1.96 8.75 0.70
N TYR A 92 -2.57 8.36 -0.42
CA TYR A 92 -1.87 7.61 -1.46
C TYR A 92 -0.66 8.38 -1.98
N LYS A 93 -0.83 9.66 -2.36
CA LYS A 93 0.24 10.49 -2.92
C LYS A 93 1.35 10.84 -1.93
N SER A 94 1.05 10.84 -0.64
CA SER A 94 2.04 11.05 0.43
C SER A 94 2.75 9.77 0.89
N GLY A 95 2.38 8.60 0.32
CA GLY A 95 2.94 7.30 0.69
C GLY A 95 2.38 6.73 1.99
N GLN A 96 1.30 7.27 2.51
CA GLN A 96 0.58 6.76 3.68
C GLN A 96 -0.39 5.65 3.23
N LYS A 97 0.18 4.48 2.95
CA LYS A 97 -0.49 3.36 2.32
C LYS A 97 -1.69 2.85 3.13
N GLU A 98 -1.47 2.61 4.41
CA GLU A 98 -2.48 2.05 5.30
C GLU A 98 -3.68 2.99 5.43
N GLN A 99 -3.42 4.30 5.56
CA GLN A 99 -4.46 5.33 5.62
C GLN A 99 -5.23 5.44 4.29
N ALA A 100 -4.54 5.32 3.15
CA ALA A 100 -5.19 5.35 1.85
C ALA A 100 -6.15 4.16 1.67
N VAL A 101 -5.74 2.95 2.09
CA VAL A 101 -6.57 1.74 2.06
C VAL A 101 -7.76 1.86 2.99
N GLU A 102 -7.54 2.30 4.24
CA GLU A 102 -8.61 2.49 5.22
C GLU A 102 -9.63 3.55 4.77
N ALA A 103 -9.16 4.67 4.21
CA ALA A 103 -10.03 5.70 3.66
C ALA A 103 -10.87 5.17 2.49
N ALA A 104 -10.28 4.35 1.60
CA ALA A 104 -11.01 3.72 0.51
C ALA A 104 -12.07 2.73 1.01
N ASP A 105 -11.71 1.87 1.97
CA ASP A 105 -12.65 0.90 2.55
C ASP A 105 -13.79 1.59 3.31
N THR A 106 -13.49 2.66 4.02
CA THR A 106 -14.49 3.48 4.73
C THR A 106 -15.43 4.15 3.74
N PHE A 107 -14.90 4.78 2.68
CA PHE A 107 -15.73 5.40 1.64
C PHE A 107 -16.69 4.41 1.01
N MET A 108 -16.21 3.24 0.61
CA MET A 108 -17.03 2.19 -0.02
C MET A 108 -18.09 1.61 0.94
N ARG A 109 -17.79 1.53 2.22
CA ARG A 109 -18.73 1.06 3.25
C ARG A 109 -19.83 2.09 3.53
N GLU A 110 -19.48 3.36 3.61
CA GLU A 110 -20.41 4.45 3.90
C GLU A 110 -21.23 4.89 2.67
N ASN A 111 -20.65 4.75 1.48
CA ASN A 111 -21.24 5.21 0.22
C ASN A 111 -21.27 4.10 -0.85
N PRO A 112 -21.93 2.96 -0.62
CA PRO A 112 -21.82 1.77 -1.46
C PRO A 112 -22.38 1.92 -2.89
N ILE A 113 -23.20 2.93 -3.13
CA ILE A 113 -23.82 3.22 -4.43
C ILE A 113 -23.30 4.52 -5.06
N ASP A 114 -22.29 5.15 -4.45
CA ASP A 114 -21.70 6.39 -4.99
C ASP A 114 -20.98 6.09 -6.32
N PRO A 115 -21.09 6.98 -7.32
CA PRO A 115 -20.42 6.81 -8.60
C PRO A 115 -18.89 6.72 -8.51
N HIS A 116 -18.28 7.15 -7.39
CA HIS A 116 -16.82 7.13 -7.19
C HIS A 116 -16.33 5.88 -6.42
N VAL A 117 -17.16 4.86 -6.27
CA VAL A 117 -16.71 3.58 -5.69
C VAL A 117 -15.61 2.94 -6.54
N ASP A 118 -15.67 3.09 -7.85
CA ASP A 118 -14.62 2.66 -8.77
C ASP A 118 -13.29 3.37 -8.52
N TYR A 119 -13.33 4.68 -8.25
CA TYR A 119 -12.15 5.45 -7.85
C TYR A 119 -11.57 4.96 -6.53
N ALA A 120 -12.42 4.69 -5.52
CA ALA A 120 -11.96 4.16 -4.25
C ALA A 120 -11.28 2.79 -4.40
N LEU A 121 -11.86 1.88 -5.20
CA LEU A 121 -11.23 0.60 -5.55
C LEU A 121 -9.88 0.80 -6.24
N TYR A 122 -9.80 1.77 -7.15
CA TYR A 122 -8.57 2.06 -7.88
C TYR A 122 -7.47 2.59 -6.95
N ILE A 123 -7.76 3.56 -6.08
CA ILE A 123 -6.79 4.07 -5.10
C ILE A 123 -6.35 2.97 -4.11
N LYS A 124 -7.28 2.15 -3.63
CA LYS A 124 -6.95 0.99 -2.79
C LYS A 124 -5.99 0.04 -3.49
N ALA A 125 -6.24 -0.23 -4.77
CA ALA A 125 -5.35 -1.05 -5.58
C ALA A 125 -3.97 -0.42 -5.73
N LEU A 126 -3.91 0.87 -6.08
CA LEU A 126 -2.64 1.59 -6.26
C LEU A 126 -1.81 1.67 -4.97
N ALA A 127 -2.46 1.87 -3.81
CA ALA A 127 -1.80 1.92 -2.52
C ALA A 127 -1.13 0.57 -2.15
N ASN A 128 -1.73 -0.54 -2.60
CA ASN A 128 -1.20 -1.90 -2.43
C ASN A 128 -0.38 -2.40 -3.63
N PHE A 129 -0.31 -1.61 -4.69
CA PHE A 129 0.47 -1.96 -5.87
C PHE A 129 1.94 -1.66 -5.61
N GLU A 130 2.70 -2.71 -5.37
CA GLU A 130 4.15 -2.58 -5.32
C GLU A 130 4.69 -2.42 -6.74
N ASP A 131 5.01 -1.19 -7.13
CA ASP A 131 5.84 -0.93 -8.30
C ASP A 131 7.29 -1.27 -7.93
N GLU A 132 7.64 -2.50 -8.12
CA GLU A 132 8.78 -3.18 -7.51
C GLU A 132 10.11 -2.87 -8.10
N ALA A 133 10.14 -2.14 -9.15
CA ALA A 133 11.39 -1.77 -9.72
C ALA A 133 11.86 -0.44 -9.15
N GLY A 134 12.16 -0.39 -7.89
CA GLY A 134 13.10 0.61 -7.37
C GLY A 134 14.34 0.61 -8.26
N PHE A 135 14.90 1.78 -8.56
CA PHE A 135 16.07 1.96 -9.45
C PHE A 135 17.20 0.94 -9.19
N LEU A 136 17.40 0.53 -7.93
CA LEU A 136 18.41 -0.44 -7.54
C LEU A 136 18.01 -1.88 -7.91
N GLU A 137 16.75 -2.25 -7.81
CA GLU A 137 16.29 -3.61 -8.13
C GLU A 137 16.33 -3.87 -9.64
N ARG A 138 15.98 -2.89 -10.46
CA ARG A 138 16.17 -2.93 -11.92
C ARG A 138 17.64 -3.12 -12.31
N ARG A 139 18.55 -2.46 -11.59
CA ARG A 139 19.99 -2.54 -11.89
C ARG A 139 20.61 -3.88 -11.51
N PHE A 140 20.10 -4.54 -10.49
CA PHE A 140 20.62 -5.82 -10.00
C PHE A 140 19.87 -7.06 -10.50
N HIS A 141 18.93 -6.91 -11.45
CA HIS A 141 18.16 -8.02 -12.06
C HIS A 141 17.63 -9.01 -11.00
N ARG A 142 17.15 -8.48 -9.88
CA ARG A 142 16.64 -9.31 -8.81
C ARG A 142 15.32 -9.95 -9.25
N ASP A 143 15.26 -11.27 -9.17
CA ASP A 143 14.03 -12.00 -9.47
C ASP A 143 13.00 -11.78 -8.36
N ILE A 144 12.01 -10.97 -8.66
CA ILE A 144 10.92 -10.59 -7.75
C ILE A 144 9.89 -11.70 -7.57
N SER A 145 9.86 -12.69 -8.44
CA SER A 145 8.96 -13.85 -8.32
C SER A 145 9.25 -14.70 -7.07
N THR A 146 10.43 -14.53 -6.47
CA THR A 146 10.84 -15.25 -5.26
C THR A 146 10.32 -14.63 -3.95
N ARG A 147 9.77 -13.42 -3.96
CA ARG A 147 9.27 -12.73 -2.77
C ARG A 147 7.78 -12.98 -2.56
N PRO A 148 7.34 -13.32 -1.31
CA PRO A 148 5.93 -13.44 -0.99
C PRO A 148 5.17 -12.14 -1.29
N PRO A 149 4.15 -12.16 -2.14
CA PRO A 149 3.42 -10.95 -2.54
C PRO A 149 2.35 -10.58 -1.50
N LYS A 150 2.72 -10.12 -0.30
CA LYS A 150 1.76 -9.86 0.79
C LYS A 150 0.67 -8.85 0.41
N ASP A 151 1.09 -7.73 -0.18
CA ASP A 151 0.16 -6.62 -0.49
C ASP A 151 -0.42 -6.73 -1.90
N VAL A 152 0.26 -7.46 -2.76
CA VAL A 152 -0.14 -7.72 -4.15
C VAL A 152 -1.50 -8.40 -4.25
N GLN A 153 -1.82 -9.31 -3.31
CA GLN A 153 -3.13 -9.98 -3.26
C GLN A 153 -4.28 -8.97 -3.08
N GLN A 154 -4.09 -7.97 -2.22
CA GLN A 154 -5.11 -6.93 -1.99
C GLN A 154 -5.27 -6.03 -3.22
N SER A 155 -4.15 -5.65 -3.86
CA SER A 155 -4.17 -4.91 -5.11
C SER A 155 -4.87 -5.70 -6.22
N TYR A 156 -4.50 -6.95 -6.43
CA TYR A 156 -5.10 -7.85 -7.41
C TYR A 156 -6.61 -7.98 -7.22
N SER A 157 -7.06 -8.20 -5.99
CA SER A 157 -8.46 -8.34 -5.64
C SER A 157 -9.26 -7.04 -5.92
N ALA A 158 -8.69 -5.88 -5.56
CA ALA A 158 -9.32 -4.58 -5.79
C ALA A 158 -9.43 -4.26 -7.29
N LEU A 159 -8.36 -4.51 -8.07
CA LEU A 159 -8.36 -4.31 -9.54
C LEU A 159 -9.37 -5.23 -10.21
N ARG A 160 -9.42 -6.51 -9.81
CA ARG A 160 -10.38 -7.47 -10.34
C ARG A 160 -11.81 -7.03 -10.08
N THR A 161 -12.11 -6.61 -8.84
CA THR A 161 -13.44 -6.11 -8.47
C THR A 161 -13.81 -4.86 -9.27
N LEU A 162 -12.85 -3.94 -9.52
CA LEU A 162 -13.07 -2.76 -10.32
C LEU A 162 -13.48 -3.15 -11.75
N ILE A 163 -12.73 -4.02 -12.41
CA ILE A 163 -12.99 -4.43 -13.80
C ILE A 163 -14.31 -5.19 -13.93
N GLU A 164 -14.60 -6.10 -12.97
CA GLU A 164 -15.82 -6.92 -12.99
C GLU A 164 -17.09 -6.09 -12.71
N ARG A 165 -17.03 -5.14 -11.77
CA ARG A 165 -18.21 -4.38 -11.34
C ARG A 165 -18.37 -3.04 -12.07
N TYR A 166 -17.27 -2.45 -12.53
CA TYR A 166 -17.24 -1.12 -13.15
C TYR A 166 -16.48 -1.13 -14.48
N PRO A 167 -16.88 -1.97 -15.47
CA PRO A 167 -16.14 -2.11 -16.74
C PRO A 167 -16.13 -0.83 -17.58
N ALA A 168 -17.07 0.09 -17.34
CA ALA A 168 -17.11 1.41 -17.98
C ALA A 168 -16.34 2.50 -17.24
N SER A 169 -15.67 2.16 -16.13
CA SER A 169 -14.84 3.11 -15.38
C SER A 169 -13.70 3.65 -16.22
N VAL A 170 -13.38 4.91 -16.05
CA VAL A 170 -12.21 5.54 -16.68
C VAL A 170 -10.88 4.92 -16.21
N TYR A 171 -10.89 4.23 -15.09
CA TYR A 171 -9.74 3.52 -14.52
C TYR A 171 -9.60 2.09 -15.02
N ALA A 172 -10.63 1.51 -15.66
CA ALA A 172 -10.62 0.11 -16.09
C ALA A 172 -9.48 -0.23 -17.04
N PRO A 173 -9.11 0.58 -18.05
CA PRO A 173 -8.01 0.24 -18.98
C PRO A 173 -6.64 0.14 -18.27
N ASP A 174 -6.34 1.02 -17.32
CA ASP A 174 -5.11 0.95 -16.54
C ASP A 174 -5.16 -0.22 -15.52
N ALA A 175 -6.33 -0.42 -14.91
CA ALA A 175 -6.57 -1.52 -13.97
C ALA A 175 -6.35 -2.89 -14.63
N GLU A 176 -6.78 -3.09 -15.87
CA GLU A 176 -6.55 -4.33 -16.64
C GLU A 176 -5.05 -4.60 -16.85
N GLN A 177 -4.29 -3.59 -17.24
CA GLN A 177 -2.85 -3.71 -17.44
C GLN A 177 -2.13 -4.13 -16.15
N ARG A 178 -2.49 -3.48 -15.05
CA ARG A 178 -1.95 -3.82 -13.72
C ARG A 178 -2.37 -5.21 -13.27
N LEU A 179 -3.62 -5.58 -13.51
CA LEU A 179 -4.14 -6.91 -13.17
C LEU A 179 -3.37 -8.01 -13.89
N ILE A 180 -3.10 -7.83 -15.20
CA ILE A 180 -2.28 -8.76 -16.00
C ILE A 180 -0.87 -8.88 -15.40
N PHE A 181 -0.25 -7.76 -15.06
CA PHE A 181 1.09 -7.74 -14.45
C PHE A 181 1.10 -8.51 -13.12
N LEU A 182 0.16 -8.22 -12.21
CA LEU A 182 0.08 -8.89 -10.92
C LEU A 182 -0.23 -10.38 -11.06
N ARG A 183 -1.16 -10.75 -11.95
CA ARG A 183 -1.49 -12.15 -12.25
C ARG A 183 -0.26 -12.94 -12.65
N ASN A 184 0.50 -12.41 -13.60
CA ASN A 184 1.69 -13.08 -14.09
C ASN A 184 2.75 -13.24 -13.01
N ARG A 185 2.92 -12.23 -12.17
CA ARG A 185 3.84 -12.26 -11.03
C ARG A 185 3.42 -13.29 -9.99
N MET A 186 2.14 -13.33 -9.64
CA MET A 186 1.62 -14.27 -8.63
C MET A 186 1.71 -15.71 -9.13
N ALA A 187 1.41 -15.96 -10.40
CA ALA A 187 1.63 -17.28 -11.02
C ALA A 187 3.11 -17.70 -10.97
N ALA A 188 4.03 -16.79 -11.29
CA ALA A 188 5.46 -17.05 -11.22
C ALA A 188 5.93 -17.37 -9.79
N TYR A 189 5.41 -16.64 -8.78
CA TYR A 189 5.69 -16.94 -7.38
C TYR A 189 5.20 -18.34 -6.96
N GLU A 190 3.96 -18.69 -7.29
CA GLU A 190 3.41 -20.03 -6.99
C GLU A 190 4.25 -21.14 -7.66
N ASN A 191 4.67 -20.94 -8.89
CA ASN A 191 5.53 -21.89 -9.60
C ASN A 191 6.92 -22.00 -8.94
N HIS A 192 7.50 -20.89 -8.51
CA HIS A 192 8.77 -20.91 -7.78
C HIS A 192 8.67 -21.74 -6.49
N VAL A 193 7.59 -21.55 -5.73
CA VAL A 193 7.33 -22.33 -4.51
C VAL A 193 7.03 -23.79 -4.84
N ALA A 194 6.28 -24.07 -5.90
CA ALA A 194 5.97 -25.41 -6.35
C ALA A 194 7.22 -26.18 -6.76
N ASP A 195 8.12 -25.58 -7.55
CA ASP A 195 9.40 -26.15 -7.95
C ASP A 195 10.32 -26.44 -6.74
N TYR A 196 10.35 -25.53 -5.76
CA TYR A 196 11.06 -25.78 -4.51
C TYR A 196 10.57 -27.05 -3.81
N TYR A 197 9.24 -27.23 -3.69
CA TYR A 197 8.67 -28.45 -3.10
C TYR A 197 8.92 -29.69 -3.94
N LEU A 198 8.85 -29.58 -5.27
CA LEU A 198 9.14 -30.69 -6.18
C LEU A 198 10.57 -31.22 -5.97
N ARG A 199 11.55 -30.32 -5.92
CA ARG A 199 12.97 -30.70 -5.68
C ARG A 199 13.20 -31.24 -4.29
N ARG A 200 12.38 -30.93 -3.31
CA ARG A 200 12.43 -31.45 -1.94
C ARG A 200 11.71 -32.80 -1.77
N GLY A 201 11.08 -33.32 -2.81
CA GLY A 201 10.30 -34.57 -2.75
C GLY A 201 8.90 -34.39 -2.11
N ALA A 202 8.49 -33.18 -1.83
CA ALA A 202 7.16 -32.86 -1.28
C ALA A 202 6.14 -32.73 -2.42
N TYR A 203 5.92 -33.82 -3.17
CA TYR A 203 5.18 -33.82 -4.45
C TYR A 203 3.73 -33.33 -4.32
N ILE A 204 3.04 -33.70 -3.25
CA ILE A 204 1.65 -33.19 -3.01
C ILE A 204 1.63 -31.68 -2.78
N ALA A 205 2.63 -31.14 -2.05
CA ALA A 205 2.71 -29.69 -1.84
C ALA A 205 3.04 -28.96 -3.16
N ALA A 206 3.96 -29.52 -3.97
CA ALA A 206 4.25 -29.00 -5.30
C ALA A 206 3.01 -28.98 -6.20
N LEU A 207 2.27 -30.08 -6.24
CA LEU A 207 1.04 -30.22 -7.01
C LEU A 207 -0.01 -29.16 -6.60
N ASN A 208 -0.24 -28.98 -5.29
CA ASN A 208 -1.22 -28.01 -4.79
C ASN A 208 -0.83 -26.57 -5.16
N ARG A 209 0.47 -26.22 -5.09
CA ARG A 209 0.94 -24.88 -5.50
C ARG A 209 0.78 -24.64 -7.00
N ALA A 210 1.18 -25.60 -7.83
CA ALA A 210 1.06 -25.49 -9.27
C ALA A 210 -0.42 -25.46 -9.71
N LYS A 211 -1.29 -26.24 -9.06
CA LYS A 211 -2.73 -26.18 -9.27
C LYS A 211 -3.33 -24.83 -8.90
N ASN A 212 -2.92 -24.26 -7.76
CA ASN A 212 -3.33 -22.92 -7.34
C ASN A 212 -2.96 -21.87 -8.39
N ALA A 213 -1.76 -21.96 -8.99
CA ALA A 213 -1.34 -21.06 -10.05
C ALA A 213 -2.26 -21.13 -11.28
N LEU A 214 -2.72 -22.33 -11.65
CA LEU A 214 -3.65 -22.52 -12.77
C LEU A 214 -5.05 -22.01 -12.49
N GLU A 215 -5.56 -22.22 -11.29
CA GLU A 215 -6.94 -21.88 -10.91
C GLU A 215 -7.09 -20.38 -10.63
N GLU A 216 -6.21 -19.81 -9.82
CA GLU A 216 -6.33 -18.41 -9.39
C GLU A 216 -5.75 -17.41 -10.40
N TYR A 217 -4.71 -17.83 -11.16
CA TYR A 217 -3.98 -16.95 -12.09
C TYR A 217 -4.05 -17.46 -13.52
N ASN A 218 -5.22 -17.96 -13.91
CA ASN A 218 -5.47 -18.45 -15.26
C ASN A 218 -5.19 -17.38 -16.33
N GLY A 219 -4.64 -17.83 -17.48
CA GLY A 219 -4.24 -16.93 -18.57
C GLY A 219 -2.87 -16.28 -18.35
N SER A 220 -2.12 -16.65 -17.31
CA SER A 220 -0.72 -16.26 -17.16
C SER A 220 0.17 -17.09 -18.09
N PRO A 221 1.23 -16.50 -18.70
CA PRO A 221 2.28 -17.26 -19.38
C PRO A 221 2.93 -18.33 -18.49
N GLY A 222 2.95 -18.11 -17.17
CA GLY A 222 3.46 -19.05 -16.19
C GLY A 222 2.64 -20.34 -16.03
N ASN A 223 1.43 -20.42 -16.60
CA ASN A 223 0.58 -21.60 -16.50
C ASN A 223 1.17 -22.83 -17.24
N ALA A 224 1.98 -22.63 -18.25
CA ALA A 224 2.73 -23.72 -18.88
C ALA A 224 3.71 -24.38 -17.91
N GLU A 225 4.42 -23.59 -17.12
CA GLU A 225 5.33 -24.09 -16.07
C GLU A 225 4.56 -24.81 -14.96
N SER A 226 3.41 -24.27 -14.56
CA SER A 226 2.52 -24.95 -13.60
C SER A 226 2.15 -26.36 -14.07
N LEU A 227 1.79 -26.53 -15.35
CA LEU A 227 1.47 -27.83 -15.94
C LEU A 227 2.68 -28.77 -15.96
N LYS A 228 3.89 -28.28 -16.26
CA LYS A 228 5.13 -29.08 -16.22
C LYS A 228 5.38 -29.59 -14.80
N ILE A 229 5.30 -28.74 -13.80
CA ILE A 229 5.48 -29.11 -12.40
C ILE A 229 4.44 -30.14 -11.97
N MET A 230 3.16 -29.95 -12.36
CA MET A 230 2.10 -30.92 -12.05
C MET A 230 2.37 -32.29 -12.68
N ALA A 231 2.74 -32.33 -13.97
CA ALA A 231 3.05 -33.57 -14.64
C ALA A 231 4.20 -34.32 -13.96
N ALA A 232 5.27 -33.58 -13.60
CA ALA A 232 6.42 -34.16 -12.89
C ALA A 232 6.02 -34.67 -11.48
N ALA A 233 5.18 -33.93 -10.77
CA ALA A 233 4.69 -34.34 -9.44
C ALA A 233 3.82 -35.57 -9.52
N TYR A 234 2.91 -35.70 -10.50
CA TYR A 234 2.10 -36.90 -10.72
C TYR A 234 2.95 -38.13 -11.03
N GLU A 235 3.97 -38.00 -11.89
CA GLU A 235 4.92 -39.10 -12.14
C GLU A 235 5.61 -39.57 -10.86
N LYS A 236 6.11 -38.62 -10.05
CA LYS A 236 6.77 -38.99 -8.78
C LYS A 236 5.84 -39.63 -7.75
N LEU A 237 4.53 -39.41 -7.90
CA LEU A 237 3.48 -40.03 -7.08
C LEU A 237 2.98 -41.37 -7.66
N GLY A 238 3.47 -41.83 -8.83
CA GLY A 238 3.01 -43.05 -9.50
C GLY A 238 1.61 -42.86 -10.13
N MET A 239 1.21 -41.66 -10.45
CA MET A 239 -0.10 -41.32 -11.05
C MET A 239 0.08 -41.08 -12.56
N ASP A 240 0.53 -42.10 -13.28
CA ASP A 240 0.96 -41.94 -14.68
C ASP A 240 -0.12 -41.46 -15.63
N ASP A 241 -1.37 -41.91 -15.44
CA ASP A 241 -2.52 -41.42 -16.23
C ASP A 241 -2.70 -39.90 -16.09
N LEU A 242 -2.65 -39.39 -14.86
CA LEU A 242 -2.78 -37.94 -14.61
C LEU A 242 -1.60 -37.15 -15.15
N ALA A 243 -0.40 -37.72 -15.08
CA ALA A 243 0.79 -37.09 -15.68
C ALA A 243 0.63 -36.96 -17.20
N GLN A 244 0.17 -38.07 -17.87
CA GLN A 244 -0.07 -38.04 -19.30
C GLN A 244 -1.17 -37.08 -19.72
N ASP A 245 -2.28 -37.04 -18.98
CA ASP A 245 -3.38 -36.08 -19.21
C ASP A 245 -2.91 -34.64 -19.07
N THR A 246 -2.14 -34.33 -18.03
CA THR A 246 -1.56 -33.01 -17.82
C THR A 246 -0.63 -32.60 -18.97
N ARG A 247 0.19 -33.52 -19.49
CA ARG A 247 1.04 -33.27 -20.67
C ARG A 247 0.20 -33.01 -21.93
N ARG A 248 -0.91 -33.72 -22.12
CA ARG A 248 -1.82 -33.45 -23.25
C ARG A 248 -2.41 -32.06 -23.16
N VAL A 249 -2.81 -31.61 -21.96
CA VAL A 249 -3.29 -30.25 -21.73
C VAL A 249 -2.19 -29.22 -22.04
N LEU A 250 -0.96 -29.47 -21.58
CA LEU A 250 0.20 -28.63 -21.87
C LEU A 250 0.43 -28.48 -23.39
N ALA A 251 0.54 -29.59 -24.09
CA ALA A 251 0.81 -29.61 -25.53
C ALA A 251 -0.30 -28.92 -26.34
N LYS A 252 -1.57 -29.06 -25.91
CA LYS A 252 -2.72 -28.44 -26.59
C LYS A 252 -2.76 -26.94 -26.40
N ASN A 253 -2.49 -26.43 -25.19
CA ASN A 253 -2.65 -25.01 -24.87
C ASN A 253 -1.36 -24.19 -25.03
N PHE A 254 -0.19 -24.87 -24.96
CA PHE A 254 1.13 -24.23 -25.02
C PHE A 254 2.07 -24.99 -25.98
N PRO A 255 1.74 -25.09 -27.27
CA PRO A 255 2.45 -25.97 -28.22
C PRO A 255 3.95 -25.63 -28.40
N ASN A 256 4.34 -24.38 -28.11
CA ASN A 256 5.72 -23.91 -28.22
C ASN A 256 6.51 -24.00 -26.89
N GLN A 257 5.94 -24.59 -25.85
CA GLN A 257 6.53 -24.64 -24.50
C GLN A 257 6.52 -26.05 -23.91
N GLY A 258 6.12 -27.05 -24.70
CA GLY A 258 6.08 -28.46 -24.32
C GLY A 258 7.43 -29.17 -24.45
#